data_75fd64b8efcf60e1b87a03ceedf5716d
#
_entry.id   75fd64b8efcf60e1b87a03ceedf5716d
#
_cell.length_a   1.000
_cell.length_b   1.000
_cell.length_c   1.000
_cell.angle_alpha   90.00
_cell.angle_beta   90.00
_cell.angle_gamma   90.00
#
_symmetry.space_group_name_H-M   'P 1'
#
loop_
_entity.id
_entity.type
_entity.pdbx_description
1 polymer ?
#
loop_
_entity_poly.entity_id
_entity_poly.type
_entity_poly.pdbx_seq_one_letter_code
_entity_poly.pdbx_strand_id
1 'polypeptide(L)'
;MTEKEKMLAGLIYDANYDEELLKERVKAKDLCFEYNYSVKPSEIEKQNEMLKKLFGKTKENFTVTAPFWCDYGYNIELGENFYSNHNVVILDGAQEVLLLKIFLLEFWQLVFHVRL
;
A
#
# COMPACT_ATOMS: atom_id res chain seq x y z
N MET A 1 -7.58 24.59 -1.55
CA MET A 1 -7.25 23.19 -1.25
C MET A 1 -6.05 22.74 -2.08
N THR A 2 -5.14 22.03 -1.48
CA THR A 2 -4.06 21.37 -2.22
C THR A 2 -4.62 20.22 -3.03
N GLU A 3 -3.87 19.74 -4.02
CA GLU A 3 -4.28 18.58 -4.81
C GLU A 3 -4.36 17.32 -3.94
N LYS A 4 -3.49 17.21 -2.95
CA LYS A 4 -3.56 16.12 -1.97
C LYS A 4 -4.84 16.17 -1.14
N GLU A 5 -5.23 17.35 -0.67
CA GLU A 5 -6.48 17.51 0.06
C GLU A 5 -7.69 17.13 -0.79
N LYS A 6 -7.68 17.51 -2.07
CA LYS A 6 -8.73 17.10 -3.01
C LYS A 6 -8.78 15.59 -3.18
N MET A 7 -7.63 14.96 -3.35
CA MET A 7 -7.53 13.50 -3.45
C MET A 7 -8.14 12.81 -2.23
N LEU A 8 -7.76 13.26 -1.03
CA LEU A 8 -8.24 12.68 0.21
C LEU A 8 -9.73 12.93 0.44
N ALA A 9 -10.26 14.01 -0.13
CA ALA A 9 -11.69 14.34 -0.04
C ALA A 9 -12.54 13.66 -1.13
N GLY A 10 -11.93 12.90 -2.02
CA GLY A 10 -12.65 12.24 -3.12
C GLY A 10 -13.04 13.16 -4.25
N LEU A 11 -12.39 14.33 -4.36
CA LEU A 11 -12.62 15.29 -5.42
C LEU A 11 -11.70 15.05 -6.61
N ILE A 12 -12.04 15.65 -7.75
CA ILE A 12 -11.16 15.62 -8.92
C ILE A 12 -9.89 16.42 -8.60
N TYR A 13 -8.74 15.83 -8.89
CA TYR A 13 -7.44 16.43 -8.58
C TYR A 13 -6.42 16.12 -9.67
N ASP A 14 -5.33 16.89 -9.67
CA ASP A 14 -4.22 16.68 -10.60
C ASP A 14 -3.34 15.52 -10.14
N ALA A 15 -3.65 14.32 -10.59
CA ALA A 15 -2.96 13.11 -10.20
C ALA A 15 -1.55 12.99 -10.80
N ASN A 16 -1.33 13.59 -11.98
CA ASN A 16 -0.12 13.32 -12.75
C ASN A 16 1.01 14.32 -12.54
N TYR A 17 0.71 15.57 -12.31
CA TYR A 17 1.70 16.65 -12.36
C TYR A 17 1.90 17.42 -11.06
N ASP A 18 1.07 17.19 -10.04
CA ASP A 18 1.25 17.87 -8.77
C ASP A 18 2.56 17.44 -8.10
N GLU A 19 3.41 18.40 -7.75
CA GLU A 19 4.75 18.11 -7.23
C GLU A 19 4.74 17.36 -5.89
N GLU A 20 3.85 17.72 -4.98
CA GLU A 20 3.73 17.05 -3.69
C GLU A 20 3.37 15.58 -3.88
N LEU A 21 2.36 15.31 -4.70
CA LEU A 21 1.91 13.95 -4.97
C LEU A 21 2.98 13.13 -5.72
N LEU A 22 3.69 13.72 -6.66
CA LEU A 22 4.81 13.06 -7.35
C LEU A 22 5.90 12.64 -6.37
N LYS A 23 6.30 13.52 -5.46
CA LYS A 23 7.31 13.22 -4.44
C LYS A 23 6.86 12.10 -3.51
N GLU A 24 5.61 12.11 -3.09
CA GLU A 24 5.06 11.06 -2.23
C GLU A 24 5.04 9.70 -2.93
N ARG A 25 4.66 9.68 -4.21
CA ARG A 25 4.69 8.42 -4.99
C ARG A 25 6.10 7.87 -5.15
N VAL A 26 7.06 8.72 -5.43
CA VAL A 26 8.47 8.30 -5.52
C VAL A 26 8.94 7.72 -4.20
N LYS A 27 8.63 8.39 -3.09
CA LYS A 27 8.99 7.93 -1.75
C LYS A 27 8.39 6.54 -1.46
N ALA A 28 7.11 6.35 -1.79
CA ALA A 28 6.45 5.07 -1.61
C ALA A 28 7.09 3.97 -2.47
N LYS A 29 7.42 4.28 -3.72
CA LYS A 29 8.07 3.33 -4.62
C LYS A 29 9.49 2.98 -4.18
N ASP A 30 10.23 3.93 -3.67
CA ASP A 30 11.56 3.66 -3.10
C ASP A 30 11.46 2.69 -1.92
N LEU A 31 10.47 2.89 -1.06
CA LEU A 31 10.24 2.00 0.08
C LEU A 31 9.81 0.60 -0.39
N CYS A 32 8.93 0.53 -1.37
CA CYS A 32 8.56 -0.74 -1.99
C CYS A 32 9.77 -1.45 -2.60
N PHE A 33 10.64 -0.71 -3.28
CA PHE A 33 11.86 -1.27 -3.86
C PHE A 33 12.74 -1.90 -2.77
N GLU A 34 12.98 -1.19 -1.68
CA GLU A 34 13.75 -1.74 -0.55
C GLU A 34 13.08 -2.98 0.04
N TYR A 35 11.79 -2.91 0.24
CA TYR A 35 11.01 -4.04 0.75
C TYR A 35 11.14 -5.26 -0.17
N ASN A 36 11.04 -5.05 -1.47
CA ASN A 36 11.00 -6.14 -2.44
C ASN A 36 12.37 -6.77 -2.71
N TYR A 37 13.45 -5.98 -2.66
CA TYR A 37 14.74 -6.43 -3.16
C TYR A 37 15.89 -6.36 -2.16
N SER A 38 15.73 -5.64 -1.07
CA SER A 38 16.79 -5.44 -0.07
C SER A 38 16.51 -6.13 1.27
N VAL A 39 15.33 -6.67 1.45
CA VAL A 39 14.94 -7.37 2.67
C VAL A 39 14.65 -8.83 2.33
N LYS A 40 15.34 -9.72 3.04
CA LYS A 40 15.13 -11.16 2.85
C LYS A 40 13.77 -11.59 3.43
N PRO A 41 13.10 -12.56 2.81
CA PRO A 41 11.84 -13.08 3.35
C PRO A 41 11.94 -13.60 4.79
N SER A 42 13.12 -14.03 5.21
CA SER A 42 13.37 -14.49 6.59
C SER A 42 13.45 -13.37 7.61
N GLU A 43 13.63 -12.12 7.18
CA GLU A 43 13.72 -10.95 8.04
C GLU A 43 12.33 -10.39 8.34
N ILE A 44 11.50 -11.18 9.01
CA ILE A 44 10.07 -10.90 9.22
C ILE A 44 9.84 -9.60 9.99
N GLU A 45 10.60 -9.36 11.05
CA GLU A 45 10.46 -8.14 11.85
C GLU A 45 10.76 -6.89 11.04
N LYS A 46 11.81 -6.94 10.22
CA LYS A 46 12.19 -5.82 9.36
C LYS A 46 11.12 -5.57 8.29
N GLN A 47 10.57 -6.61 7.70
CA GLN A 47 9.45 -6.50 6.77
C GLN A 47 8.25 -5.81 7.42
N ASN A 48 7.87 -6.25 8.60
CA ASN A 48 6.72 -5.68 9.30
C ASN A 48 6.93 -4.21 9.68
N GLU A 49 8.12 -3.85 10.12
CA GLU A 49 8.46 -2.46 10.44
C GLU A 49 8.35 -1.57 9.20
N MET A 50 8.85 -2.03 8.07
CA MET A 50 8.78 -1.28 6.82
C MET A 50 7.35 -1.08 6.36
N LEU A 51 6.53 -2.13 6.43
CA LEU A 51 5.14 -2.06 6.02
C LEU A 51 4.31 -1.18 6.95
N LYS A 52 4.59 -1.18 8.24
CA LYS A 52 3.93 -0.27 9.19
C LYS A 52 4.26 1.20 8.91
N LYS A 53 5.43 1.48 8.38
CA LYS A 53 5.79 2.84 7.93
C LYS A 53 5.12 3.22 6.61
N LEU A 54 4.91 2.24 5.73
CA LEU A 54 4.32 2.46 4.41
C LEU A 54 2.82 2.64 4.48
N PHE A 55 2.13 1.74 5.18
CA PHE A 55 0.67 1.73 5.23
C PHE A 55 0.12 2.74 6.22
N GLY A 56 -1.06 3.26 5.89
CA GLY A 56 -1.75 4.21 6.76
C GLY A 56 -2.19 3.58 8.08
N LYS A 57 -2.63 2.34 8.03
CA LYS A 57 -3.07 1.63 9.22
C LYS A 57 -2.94 0.12 9.06
N THR A 58 -2.44 -0.55 10.09
CA THR A 58 -2.34 -2.02 10.11
C THR A 58 -2.82 -2.55 11.46
N LYS A 59 -3.11 -3.84 11.49
CA LYS A 59 -3.25 -4.60 12.73
C LYS A 59 -1.93 -5.27 13.06
N GLU A 60 -1.91 -6.09 14.12
CA GLU A 60 -0.66 -6.72 14.56
C GLU A 60 -0.15 -7.80 13.62
N ASN A 61 -1.05 -8.62 13.10
CA ASN A 61 -0.70 -9.77 12.28
C ASN A 61 -1.14 -9.56 10.84
N PHE A 62 -0.17 -9.50 9.96
CA PHE A 62 -0.41 -9.39 8.52
C PHE A 62 0.80 -9.93 7.76
N THR A 63 0.58 -10.35 6.54
CA THR A 63 1.64 -10.80 5.64
C THR A 63 1.42 -10.20 4.26
N VAL A 64 2.42 -9.52 3.75
CA VAL A 64 2.44 -9.02 2.37
C VAL A 64 3.67 -9.62 1.70
N THR A 65 3.44 -10.63 0.87
CA THR A 65 4.55 -11.32 0.21
C THR A 65 5.12 -10.46 -0.91
N ALA A 66 6.42 -10.24 -0.88
CA ALA A 66 7.11 -9.48 -1.92
C ALA A 66 7.09 -10.24 -3.26
N PRO A 67 7.15 -9.56 -4.40
CA PRO A 67 7.14 -8.11 -4.55
C PRO A 67 5.75 -7.50 -4.40
N PHE A 68 5.72 -6.29 -3.85
CA PHE A 68 4.51 -5.51 -3.63
C PHE A 68 4.75 -4.06 -4.08
N TRP A 69 3.76 -3.45 -4.70
CA TRP A 69 3.83 -2.06 -5.15
C TRP A 69 2.55 -1.30 -4.81
N CYS A 70 2.69 -0.04 -4.44
CA CYS A 70 1.55 0.86 -4.26
C CYS A 70 1.93 2.27 -4.72
N ASP A 71 0.95 3.18 -4.78
CA ASP A 71 1.22 4.57 -5.13
C ASP A 71 1.71 5.40 -3.94
N TYR A 72 0.98 5.38 -2.85
CA TYR A 72 1.30 6.19 -1.65
C TYR A 72 1.52 5.34 -0.42
N GLY A 73 0.72 4.32 -0.22
CA GLY A 73 0.70 3.48 0.97
C GLY A 73 -0.19 4.01 2.07
N TYR A 74 -0.23 5.32 2.31
CA TYR A 74 -0.96 5.88 3.45
C TYR A 74 -2.50 5.77 3.32
N ASN A 75 -3.01 5.52 2.12
CA ASN A 75 -4.44 5.26 1.91
C ASN A 75 -4.81 3.78 2.06
N ILE A 76 -3.86 2.94 2.39
CA ILE A 76 -4.07 1.50 2.58
C ILE A 76 -4.24 1.20 4.06
N GLU A 77 -5.31 0.50 4.39
CA GLU A 77 -5.52 -0.05 5.72
C GLU A 77 -5.61 -1.57 5.63
N LEU A 78 -4.85 -2.26 6.47
CA LEU A 78 -4.88 -3.72 6.54
C LEU A 78 -5.66 -4.18 7.76
N GLY A 79 -6.57 -5.13 7.54
CA GLY A 79 -7.29 -5.81 8.61
C GLY A 79 -6.42 -6.86 9.32
N GLU A 80 -6.93 -7.40 10.43
CA GLU A 80 -6.23 -8.46 11.16
C GLU A 80 -6.10 -9.70 10.31
N ASN A 81 -4.93 -10.33 10.35
CA ASN A 81 -4.59 -11.52 9.58
C ASN A 81 -4.63 -11.33 8.07
N PHE A 82 -4.46 -10.10 7.61
CA PHE A 82 -4.36 -9.84 6.17
C PHE A 82 -3.22 -10.67 5.57
N TYR A 83 -3.49 -11.28 4.43
CA TYR A 83 -2.48 -12.03 3.68
C TYR A 83 -2.56 -11.70 2.20
N SER A 84 -1.43 -11.38 1.61
CA SER A 84 -1.32 -11.28 0.15
C SER A 84 -0.15 -12.09 -0.37
N ASN A 85 -0.33 -12.65 -1.57
CA ASN A 85 0.70 -13.40 -2.27
C ASN A 85 1.60 -12.45 -3.06
N HIS A 86 2.51 -13.00 -3.85
CA HIS A 86 3.45 -12.24 -4.69
C HIS A 86 2.74 -11.40 -5.74
N ASN A 87 3.36 -10.28 -6.10
CA ASN A 87 2.96 -9.43 -7.23
C ASN A 87 1.62 -8.70 -7.05
N VAL A 88 1.27 -8.37 -5.83
CA VAL A 88 0.12 -7.51 -5.57
C VAL A 88 0.49 -6.06 -5.83
N VAL A 89 -0.35 -5.35 -6.56
CA VAL A 89 -0.23 -3.92 -6.80
C VAL A 89 -1.51 -3.24 -6.30
N ILE A 90 -1.37 -2.27 -5.42
CA ILE A 90 -2.50 -1.48 -4.93
C ILE A 90 -2.27 -0.03 -5.31
N LEU A 91 -3.12 0.48 -6.19
CA LEU A 91 -3.07 1.88 -6.59
C LEU A 91 -3.97 2.69 -5.66
N ASP A 92 -3.39 3.18 -4.57
CA ASP A 92 -4.13 3.83 -3.50
C ASP A 92 -4.23 5.35 -3.66
N GLY A 93 -4.55 5.79 -4.88
CA GLY A 93 -4.71 7.21 -5.19
C GLY A 93 -6.03 7.82 -4.72
N ALA A 94 -6.98 7.03 -4.22
CA ALA A 94 -8.26 7.55 -3.74
C ALA A 94 -8.77 6.72 -2.58
N GLN A 95 -9.65 7.33 -1.77
CA GLN A 95 -10.24 6.66 -0.60
C GLN A 95 -11.03 5.40 -0.93
N GLU A 96 -11.42 5.23 -2.16
CA GLU A 96 -12.12 4.04 -2.63
C GLU A 96 -11.31 2.77 -2.41
N VAL A 97 -10.01 2.90 -2.27
CA VAL A 97 -9.11 1.79 -1.95
C VAL A 97 -9.23 1.36 -0.49
N LEU A 98 -9.87 2.16 0.36
CA LEU A 98 -10.23 1.75 1.72
C LEU A 98 -11.17 0.55 1.76
N LEU A 99 -11.77 0.19 0.62
CA LEU A 99 -12.50 -1.06 0.48
C LEU A 99 -11.61 -2.28 0.62
N LEU A 100 -10.31 -2.08 0.59
CA LEU A 100 -9.33 -3.11 0.93
C LEU A 100 -9.08 -3.22 2.44
N LYS A 101 -9.96 -2.71 3.28
CA LYS A 101 -10.18 -3.27 4.62
C LYS A 101 -10.64 -4.71 4.42
N ILE A 102 -9.90 -5.45 3.68
CA ILE A 102 -10.31 -6.76 3.30
C ILE A 102 -10.02 -7.68 4.43
N PHE A 103 -11.07 -8.10 4.96
CA PHE A 103 -11.27 -9.37 5.55
C PHE A 103 -10.93 -10.48 4.56
N LEU A 104 -9.67 -10.71 4.31
CA LEU A 104 -9.30 -11.98 3.80
C LEU A 104 -9.36 -12.94 4.94
N LEU A 105 -10.42 -13.71 4.92
CA LEU A 105 -10.58 -14.86 5.75
C LEU A 105 -9.32 -15.72 5.64
N GLU A 106 -8.94 -16.34 6.72
CA GLU A 106 -7.71 -17.07 7.00
C GLU A 106 -7.27 -18.09 5.94
N PHE A 107 -8.02 -18.30 4.87
CA PHE A 107 -7.81 -19.40 3.91
C PHE A 107 -7.73 -18.98 2.45
N TRP A 108 -7.71 -17.68 2.13
CA TRP A 108 -7.74 -17.26 0.73
C TRP A 108 -6.49 -16.49 0.35
N GLN A 109 -5.79 -17.04 -0.63
CA GLN A 109 -4.72 -16.32 -1.31
C GLN A 109 -5.36 -15.40 -2.33
N LEU A 110 -5.11 -14.11 -2.19
CA LEU A 110 -5.50 -13.15 -3.19
C LEU A 110 -4.35 -12.88 -4.14
N VAL A 111 -4.59 -13.13 -5.40
CA VAL A 111 -3.72 -12.67 -6.47
C VAL A 111 -4.44 -11.50 -7.10
N PHE A 112 -4.02 -10.30 -6.74
CA PHE A 112 -4.60 -9.09 -7.31
C PHE A 112 -3.61 -8.36 -8.17
N HIS A 113 -4.03 -8.06 -9.38
CA HIS A 113 -3.60 -6.88 -10.09
C HIS A 113 -4.78 -5.92 -10.03
N VAL A 114 -4.83 -5.09 -8.99
CA VAL A 114 -5.88 -4.08 -8.91
C VAL A 114 -5.38 -2.84 -9.62
N ARG A 115 -5.86 -2.63 -10.82
CA ARG A 115 -5.84 -1.32 -11.45
C ARG A 115 -7.21 -0.70 -11.20
N LEU A 116 -7.24 0.19 -10.26
CA LEU A 116 -8.41 1.04 -10.08
C LEU A 116 -8.27 2.26 -10.97
#